data_b60a93b6415dfceab82ecedd1a4258b7
#
_entry.id   b60a93b6415dfceab82ecedd1a4258b7
#
_cell.length_a   1.000
_cell.length_b   1.000
_cell.length_c   1.000
_cell.angle_alpha   90.00
_cell.angle_beta   90.00
_cell.angle_gamma   90.00
#
_symmetry.space_group_name_H-M   'P 1'
#
loop_
_entity.id
_entity.type
_entity.pdbx_description
1 polymer ?
#
loop_
_entity_poly.entity_id
_entity_poly.type
_entity_poly.pdbx_seq_one_letter_code
_entity_poly.pdbx_strand_id
1 'polypeptide(L)'
;MIVNPFRALVSRLNKSRPRSEPARHARRAFQKRSRFSFSLTVLVLTLVFLFLPLFVIVVYSFNANKGSDFTGVSLVWYKALLFDSKNLWRSLFNSLLIAFSSAAVSTVLGTLAALGISWYKFKGKTYIQTISFLPMVLPEVIIGVSTVIFFSGIKLPLGLFSIFAAHTTFCLPFVFLMILARIDEFDFSIVEAAYDLGATERQAMLKVIVPAILPGILSGFLMAVTMSLEDFVITFFVSGPGSTTLPLYVYSMIRFGVSPVINALSFVMILGTVLITFSMRKFLKNFAAAK
;
A
#
# COMPACT_ATOMS: atom_id res chain seq x y z
N MET A 1 -29.53 -16.52 54.44
CA MET A 1 -29.15 -17.18 53.19
C MET A 1 -30.34 -17.01 52.22
N ILE A 2 -30.38 -15.89 51.47
CA ILE A 2 -31.50 -15.53 50.59
C ILE A 2 -31.12 -15.98 49.18
N VAL A 3 -31.75 -17.07 48.73
CA VAL A 3 -31.58 -17.60 47.38
C VAL A 3 -32.31 -16.66 46.41
N ASN A 4 -31.57 -16.01 45.53
CA ASN A 4 -32.09 -15.04 44.57
C ASN A 4 -33.01 -15.72 43.53
N PRO A 5 -34.36 -15.45 43.52
CA PRO A 5 -35.32 -16.13 42.68
C PRO A 5 -35.08 -15.91 41.16
N PHE A 6 -34.30 -14.89 40.78
CA PHE A 6 -34.00 -14.58 39.38
C PHE A 6 -33.08 -15.64 38.71
N ARG A 7 -32.17 -16.27 39.45
CA ARG A 7 -31.32 -17.34 38.91
C ARG A 7 -32.08 -18.61 38.57
N ALA A 8 -33.14 -18.92 39.34
CA ALA A 8 -33.98 -20.09 39.09
C ALA A 8 -34.85 -19.90 37.83
N LEU A 9 -35.32 -18.68 37.57
CA LEU A 9 -36.12 -18.35 36.38
C LEU A 9 -35.29 -18.41 35.09
N VAL A 10 -34.08 -17.88 35.12
CA VAL A 10 -33.16 -17.89 33.95
C VAL A 10 -32.71 -19.30 33.60
N SER A 11 -32.52 -20.18 34.61
CA SER A 11 -32.14 -21.58 34.36
C SER A 11 -33.27 -22.43 33.75
N ARG A 12 -34.54 -22.10 34.06
CA ARG A 12 -35.72 -22.76 33.47
C ARG A 12 -35.99 -22.30 32.03
N LEU A 13 -35.76 -21.03 31.72
CA LEU A 13 -35.92 -20.49 30.35
C LEU A 13 -34.83 -21.00 29.38
N ASN A 14 -33.66 -21.38 29.90
CA ASN A 14 -32.56 -21.91 29.06
C ASN A 14 -32.69 -23.44 28.79
N LYS A 15 -33.54 -24.16 29.57
CA LYS A 15 -33.77 -25.60 29.38
C LYS A 15 -34.84 -25.94 28.34
N SER A 16 -35.64 -24.96 27.88
CA SER A 16 -36.76 -25.17 26.96
C SER A 16 -36.51 -24.75 25.51
N ARG A 17 -35.28 -24.38 25.16
CA ARG A 17 -34.94 -24.18 23.73
C ARG A 17 -34.48 -25.52 23.15
N PRO A 18 -35.26 -26.20 22.30
CA PRO A 18 -34.76 -27.33 21.54
C PRO A 18 -33.58 -26.83 20.69
N ARG A 19 -32.39 -27.45 20.84
CA ARG A 19 -31.28 -27.22 19.93
C ARG A 19 -31.77 -27.61 18.55
N SER A 20 -32.15 -26.60 17.76
CA SER A 20 -32.65 -26.80 16.40
C SER A 20 -31.53 -27.36 15.54
N GLU A 21 -31.55 -28.67 15.25
CA GLU A 21 -30.75 -29.35 14.24
C GLU A 21 -30.88 -28.76 12.82
N PRO A 22 -31.89 -27.93 12.45
CA PRO A 22 -32.01 -27.38 11.09
C PRO A 22 -30.83 -26.48 10.68
N ALA A 23 -30.13 -25.85 11.62
CA ALA A 23 -29.01 -24.96 11.28
C ALA A 23 -27.76 -25.72 10.75
N ARG A 24 -27.52 -26.96 11.13
CA ARG A 24 -26.45 -27.80 10.60
C ARG A 24 -26.77 -28.33 9.21
N HIS A 25 -28.02 -28.70 8.97
CA HIS A 25 -28.46 -29.17 7.63
C HIS A 25 -28.53 -28.02 6.62
N ALA A 26 -28.95 -26.83 7.03
CA ALA A 26 -28.96 -25.63 6.19
C ALA A 26 -27.53 -25.21 5.80
N ARG A 27 -26.56 -25.23 6.72
CA ARG A 27 -25.14 -24.98 6.38
C ARG A 27 -24.55 -26.00 5.45
N ARG A 28 -24.89 -27.31 5.59
CA ARG A 28 -24.43 -28.37 4.67
C ARG A 28 -25.12 -28.30 3.30
N ALA A 29 -26.39 -27.90 3.25
CA ALA A 29 -27.11 -27.68 1.99
C ALA A 29 -26.57 -26.46 1.22
N PHE A 30 -26.18 -25.38 1.91
CA PHE A 30 -25.56 -24.22 1.29
C PHE A 30 -24.16 -24.54 0.75
N GLN A 31 -23.39 -25.40 1.43
CA GLN A 31 -22.06 -25.81 1.02
C GLN A 31 -22.04 -26.81 -0.17
N LYS A 32 -23.16 -27.51 -0.41
CA LYS A 32 -23.27 -28.53 -1.48
C LYS A 32 -23.83 -27.97 -2.81
N ARG A 33 -24.29 -26.70 -2.85
CA ARG A 33 -24.98 -26.11 -4.02
C ARG A 33 -24.11 -25.19 -4.89
N SER A 34 -22.81 -25.26 -4.80
CA SER A 34 -21.93 -24.41 -5.63
C SER A 34 -21.04 -25.20 -6.60
N ARG A 35 -21.67 -26.02 -7.41
CA ARG A 35 -21.05 -26.39 -8.69
C ARG A 35 -21.56 -25.40 -9.74
N PHE A 36 -20.83 -24.34 -10.04
CA PHE A 36 -21.18 -23.23 -10.93
C PHE A 36 -22.25 -22.26 -10.38
N SER A 37 -21.87 -21.49 -9.40
CA SER A 37 -22.60 -20.26 -9.05
C SER A 37 -22.23 -19.17 -10.06
N PHE A 38 -23.21 -18.40 -10.57
CA PHE A 38 -23.00 -17.22 -11.42
C PHE A 38 -21.87 -16.31 -10.84
N SER A 39 -21.86 -16.13 -9.54
CA SER A 39 -20.83 -15.39 -8.82
C SER A 39 -19.41 -15.98 -9.02
N LEU A 40 -19.26 -17.30 -9.00
CA LEU A 40 -17.96 -17.95 -9.26
C LEU A 40 -17.53 -17.78 -10.70
N THR A 41 -18.46 -17.88 -11.66
CA THR A 41 -18.17 -17.66 -13.07
C THR A 41 -17.69 -16.24 -13.32
N VAL A 42 -18.39 -15.22 -12.78
CA VAL A 42 -17.98 -13.82 -12.89
C VAL A 42 -16.61 -13.61 -12.25
N LEU A 43 -16.37 -14.17 -11.05
CA LEU A 43 -15.07 -14.07 -10.39
C LEU A 43 -13.93 -14.65 -11.25
N VAL A 44 -14.13 -15.86 -11.81
CA VAL A 44 -13.10 -16.50 -12.64
C VAL A 44 -12.85 -15.70 -13.92
N LEU A 45 -13.91 -15.23 -14.59
CA LEU A 45 -13.77 -14.38 -15.78
C LEU A 45 -13.02 -13.08 -15.48
N THR A 46 -13.36 -12.44 -14.37
CA THR A 46 -12.66 -11.21 -13.92
C THR A 46 -11.18 -11.50 -13.66
N LEU A 47 -10.87 -12.58 -12.94
CA LEU A 47 -9.47 -12.94 -12.67
C LEU A 47 -8.72 -13.26 -13.96
N VAL A 48 -9.30 -14.06 -14.86
CA VAL A 48 -8.69 -14.36 -16.17
C VAL A 48 -8.44 -13.07 -16.95
N PHE A 49 -9.42 -12.17 -17.03
CA PHE A 49 -9.29 -10.90 -17.72
C PHE A 49 -8.16 -10.02 -17.13
N LEU A 50 -8.04 -9.95 -15.80
CA LEU A 50 -7.01 -9.17 -15.13
C LEU A 50 -5.61 -9.77 -15.29
N PHE A 51 -5.47 -11.10 -15.24
CA PHE A 51 -4.17 -11.77 -15.31
C PHE A 51 -3.71 -12.11 -16.73
N LEU A 52 -4.63 -12.12 -17.71
CA LEU A 52 -4.29 -12.43 -19.10
C LEU A 52 -3.17 -11.51 -19.66
N PRO A 53 -3.23 -10.17 -19.52
CA PRO A 53 -2.16 -9.30 -20.00
C PRO A 53 -0.80 -9.61 -19.36
N LEU A 54 -0.79 -9.91 -18.04
CA LEU A 54 0.44 -10.27 -17.33
C LEU A 54 1.01 -11.59 -17.88
N PHE A 55 0.16 -12.57 -18.14
CA PHE A 55 0.57 -13.83 -18.76
C PHE A 55 1.17 -13.62 -20.15
N VAL A 56 0.56 -12.75 -20.97
CA VAL A 56 1.08 -12.39 -22.30
C VAL A 56 2.47 -11.77 -22.17
N ILE A 57 2.67 -10.82 -21.27
CA ILE A 57 3.99 -10.19 -21.01
C ILE A 57 5.03 -11.25 -20.63
N VAL A 58 4.67 -12.19 -19.75
CA VAL A 58 5.56 -13.29 -19.33
C VAL A 58 5.95 -14.15 -20.54
N VAL A 59 5.01 -14.56 -21.39
CA VAL A 59 5.29 -15.36 -22.59
C VAL A 59 6.19 -14.58 -23.55
N TYR A 60 5.87 -13.32 -23.85
CA TYR A 60 6.64 -12.48 -24.76
C TYR A 60 8.00 -12.07 -24.22
N SER A 61 8.25 -12.17 -22.91
CA SER A 61 9.58 -11.93 -22.32
C SER A 61 10.62 -12.95 -22.80
N PHE A 62 10.18 -14.11 -23.25
CA PHE A 62 11.02 -15.17 -23.80
C PHE A 62 11.06 -15.19 -25.34
N ASN A 63 10.30 -14.32 -26.02
CA ASN A 63 10.31 -14.30 -27.48
C ASN A 63 11.69 -13.92 -28.03
N ALA A 64 12.20 -14.67 -29.03
CA ALA A 64 13.52 -14.40 -29.62
C ALA A 64 13.54 -13.12 -30.46
N ASN A 65 12.41 -12.70 -31.03
CA ASN A 65 12.31 -11.54 -31.93
C ASN A 65 11.73 -10.30 -31.23
N LYS A 66 12.02 -9.11 -31.84
CA LYS A 66 11.45 -7.81 -31.40
C LYS A 66 10.01 -7.60 -31.85
N GLY A 67 9.50 -8.41 -32.78
CA GLY A 67 8.14 -8.30 -33.33
C GLY A 67 7.06 -8.89 -32.42
N SER A 68 5.82 -8.73 -32.88
CA SER A 68 4.63 -9.36 -32.27
C SER A 68 4.55 -10.88 -32.54
N ASP A 69 5.32 -11.38 -33.52
CA ASP A 69 5.31 -12.79 -33.87
C ASP A 69 6.21 -13.59 -32.92
N PHE A 70 5.69 -14.64 -32.36
CA PHE A 70 6.44 -15.54 -31.49
C PHE A 70 7.29 -16.49 -32.36
N THR A 71 8.61 -16.22 -32.42
CA THR A 71 9.54 -16.95 -33.32
C THR A 71 10.36 -18.02 -32.60
N GLY A 72 10.32 -18.07 -31.27
CA GLY A 72 11.04 -19.06 -30.47
C GLY A 72 11.38 -18.55 -29.08
N VAL A 73 11.86 -19.46 -28.23
CA VAL A 73 12.24 -19.15 -26.85
C VAL A 73 13.71 -18.73 -26.78
N SER A 74 13.98 -17.58 -26.16
CA SER A 74 15.35 -17.05 -26.00
C SER A 74 15.49 -16.25 -24.69
N LEU A 75 16.69 -16.23 -24.14
CA LEU A 75 17.05 -15.43 -22.97
C LEU A 75 17.86 -14.16 -23.37
N VAL A 76 17.87 -13.80 -24.65
CA VAL A 76 18.65 -12.67 -25.15
C VAL A 76 18.28 -11.35 -24.46
N TRP A 77 16.99 -11.12 -24.16
CA TRP A 77 16.50 -9.91 -23.53
C TRP A 77 16.86 -9.82 -22.04
N TYR A 78 17.02 -10.96 -21.37
CA TYR A 78 17.51 -11.00 -19.98
C TYR A 78 19.01 -10.63 -19.93
N LYS A 79 19.82 -11.06 -20.93
CA LYS A 79 21.20 -10.63 -21.05
C LYS A 79 21.28 -9.13 -21.34
N ALA A 80 20.47 -8.62 -22.29
CA ALA A 80 20.40 -7.21 -22.60
C ALA A 80 19.92 -6.37 -21.41
N LEU A 81 18.95 -6.87 -20.63
CA LEU A 81 18.49 -6.25 -19.39
C LEU A 81 19.64 -6.08 -18.38
N LEU A 82 20.44 -7.12 -18.17
CA LEU A 82 21.48 -7.12 -17.14
C LEU A 82 22.71 -6.31 -17.55
N PHE A 83 23.15 -6.41 -18.82
CA PHE A 83 24.44 -5.89 -19.25
C PHE A 83 24.37 -4.62 -20.11
N ASP A 84 23.29 -4.44 -20.89
CA ASP A 84 23.21 -3.37 -21.89
C ASP A 84 22.21 -2.26 -21.51
N SER A 85 21.50 -2.39 -20.38
CA SER A 85 20.40 -1.48 -19.99
C SER A 85 20.76 -0.50 -18.88
N LYS A 86 21.90 0.19 -18.99
CA LYS A 86 22.39 1.15 -17.97
C LYS A 86 21.35 2.22 -17.59
N ASN A 87 20.65 2.79 -18.57
CA ASN A 87 19.65 3.84 -18.32
C ASN A 87 18.44 3.30 -17.54
N LEU A 88 18.04 2.05 -17.80
CA LEU A 88 16.97 1.38 -17.08
C LEU A 88 17.35 1.18 -15.61
N TRP A 89 18.54 0.67 -15.34
CA TRP A 89 19.03 0.47 -13.98
C TRP A 89 19.17 1.78 -13.21
N ARG A 90 19.63 2.85 -13.89
CA ARG A 90 19.67 4.19 -13.32
C ARG A 90 18.27 4.69 -12.98
N SER A 91 17.29 4.48 -13.88
CA SER A 91 15.89 4.87 -13.64
C SER A 91 15.25 4.08 -12.50
N LEU A 92 15.55 2.78 -12.39
CA LEU A 92 15.13 1.95 -11.25
C LEU A 92 15.74 2.45 -9.94
N PHE A 93 17.03 2.76 -9.93
CA PHE A 93 17.70 3.32 -8.75
C PHE A 93 17.10 4.66 -8.34
N ASN A 94 16.83 5.56 -9.29
CA ASN A 94 16.16 6.83 -9.03
C ASN A 94 14.77 6.61 -8.41
N SER A 95 13.98 5.69 -8.97
CA SER A 95 12.65 5.34 -8.41
C SER A 95 12.74 4.83 -6.99
N LEU A 96 13.65 3.91 -6.71
CA LEU A 96 13.85 3.37 -5.36
C LEU A 96 14.31 4.47 -4.38
N LEU A 97 15.28 5.27 -4.77
CA LEU A 97 15.78 6.37 -3.96
C LEU A 97 14.67 7.35 -3.58
N ILE A 98 13.89 7.79 -4.59
CA ILE A 98 12.77 8.71 -4.38
C ILE A 98 11.69 8.04 -3.50
N ALA A 99 11.30 6.81 -3.81
CA ALA A 99 10.24 6.13 -3.10
C ALA A 99 10.56 5.94 -1.61
N PHE A 100 11.75 5.44 -1.30
CA PHE A 100 12.12 5.23 0.10
C PHE A 100 12.34 6.55 0.85
N SER A 101 12.96 7.55 0.23
CA SER A 101 13.19 8.85 0.86
C SER A 101 11.90 9.63 1.08
N SER A 102 11.02 9.72 0.08
CA SER A 102 9.73 10.40 0.20
C SER A 102 8.81 9.69 1.19
N ALA A 103 8.74 8.35 1.14
CA ALA A 103 7.97 7.57 2.10
C ALA A 103 8.48 7.75 3.54
N ALA A 104 9.80 7.76 3.76
CA ALA A 104 10.36 7.98 5.09
C ALA A 104 9.96 9.34 5.66
N VAL A 105 10.11 10.41 4.88
CA VAL A 105 9.74 11.76 5.30
C VAL A 105 8.23 11.90 5.48
N SER A 106 7.42 11.40 4.54
CA SER A 106 5.95 11.39 4.66
C SER A 106 5.49 10.62 5.89
N THR A 107 6.16 9.52 6.22
CA THR A 107 5.82 8.70 7.39
C THR A 107 6.10 9.44 8.69
N VAL A 108 7.24 10.10 8.78
CA VAL A 108 7.55 10.92 9.97
C VAL A 108 6.55 12.05 10.12
N LEU A 109 6.32 12.83 9.05
CA LEU A 109 5.41 13.97 9.08
C LEU A 109 3.95 13.52 9.30
N GLY A 110 3.50 12.46 8.63
CA GLY A 110 2.16 11.92 8.79
C GLY A 110 1.92 11.36 10.19
N THR A 111 2.94 10.70 10.80
CA THR A 111 2.86 10.23 12.19
C THR A 111 2.73 11.38 13.16
N LEU A 112 3.58 12.41 13.02
CA LEU A 112 3.52 13.59 13.88
C LEU A 112 2.19 14.32 13.73
N ALA A 113 1.68 14.45 12.50
CA ALA A 113 0.38 15.08 12.24
C ALA A 113 -0.77 14.26 12.87
N ALA A 114 -0.78 12.92 12.69
CA ALA A 114 -1.80 12.06 13.26
C ALA A 114 -1.81 12.08 14.79
N LEU A 115 -0.63 11.99 15.43
CA LEU A 115 -0.49 12.12 16.86
C LEU A 115 -0.92 13.52 17.35
N GLY A 116 -0.48 14.57 16.66
CA GLY A 116 -0.84 15.96 17.02
C GLY A 116 -2.34 16.20 16.97
N ILE A 117 -3.00 15.71 15.92
CA ILE A 117 -4.47 15.83 15.80
C ILE A 117 -5.20 14.96 16.82
N SER A 118 -4.74 13.75 17.10
CA SER A 118 -5.42 12.87 18.05
C SER A 118 -5.26 13.29 19.50
N TRP A 119 -4.07 13.81 19.85
CA TRP A 119 -3.70 14.09 21.24
C TRP A 119 -4.11 15.48 21.70
N TYR A 120 -3.94 16.49 20.84
CA TYR A 120 -4.18 17.88 21.24
C TYR A 120 -5.56 18.38 20.83
N LYS A 121 -6.20 19.12 21.74
CA LYS A 121 -7.46 19.84 21.47
C LYS A 121 -7.11 21.29 21.10
N PHE A 122 -7.30 21.65 19.83
CA PHE A 122 -7.07 23.00 19.34
C PHE A 122 -8.14 23.45 18.36
N LYS A 123 -8.33 24.78 18.25
CA LYS A 123 -9.26 25.35 17.25
C LYS A 123 -8.71 25.13 15.85
N GLY A 124 -9.54 24.62 14.93
CA GLY A 124 -9.12 24.32 13.57
C GLY A 124 -8.71 22.88 13.27
N LYS A 125 -8.74 21.96 14.27
CA LYS A 125 -8.46 20.55 14.10
C LYS A 125 -9.22 19.94 12.91
N THR A 126 -10.53 20.14 12.86
CA THR A 126 -11.41 19.63 11.77
C THR A 126 -11.03 20.23 10.42
N TYR A 127 -10.67 21.51 10.39
CA TYR A 127 -10.24 22.18 9.15
C TYR A 127 -8.95 21.59 8.59
N ILE A 128 -7.92 21.40 9.45
CA ILE A 128 -6.65 20.79 9.05
C ILE A 128 -6.89 19.35 8.58
N GLN A 129 -7.71 18.60 9.29
CA GLN A 129 -8.05 17.23 8.93
C GLN A 129 -8.74 17.18 7.56
N THR A 130 -9.72 18.06 7.30
CA THR A 130 -10.43 18.14 6.01
C THR A 130 -9.48 18.52 4.86
N ILE A 131 -8.61 19.52 5.07
CA ILE A 131 -7.64 19.94 4.03
C ILE A 131 -6.63 18.83 3.74
N SER A 132 -6.23 18.06 4.75
CA SER A 132 -5.30 16.94 4.56
C SER A 132 -5.85 15.87 3.60
N PHE A 133 -7.15 15.76 3.42
CA PHE A 133 -7.77 14.84 2.46
C PHE A 133 -7.89 15.41 1.04
N LEU A 134 -7.71 16.71 0.86
CA LEU A 134 -7.90 17.34 -0.44
C LEU A 134 -7.05 16.72 -1.57
N PRO A 135 -5.74 16.43 -1.36
CA PRO A 135 -4.92 15.80 -2.39
C PRO A 135 -5.40 14.42 -2.85
N MET A 136 -6.15 13.70 -2.00
CA MET A 136 -6.68 12.37 -2.35
C MET A 136 -7.87 12.43 -3.32
N VAL A 137 -8.56 13.57 -3.38
CA VAL A 137 -9.75 13.78 -4.23
C VAL A 137 -9.37 14.45 -5.55
N LEU A 138 -8.26 15.18 -5.56
CA LEU A 138 -7.80 15.90 -6.74
C LEU A 138 -7.19 14.94 -7.76
N PRO A 139 -7.47 15.12 -9.06
CA PRO A 139 -6.77 14.42 -10.13
C PRO A 139 -5.26 14.65 -10.06
N GLU A 140 -4.47 13.60 -10.17
CA GLU A 140 -2.98 13.65 -10.10
C GLU A 140 -2.38 14.64 -11.11
N VAL A 141 -2.98 14.77 -12.30
CA VAL A 141 -2.57 15.75 -13.31
C VAL A 141 -2.64 17.19 -12.76
N ILE A 142 -3.69 17.53 -12.03
CA ILE A 142 -3.84 18.86 -11.42
C ILE A 142 -2.77 19.07 -10.35
N ILE A 143 -2.50 18.05 -9.54
CA ILE A 143 -1.43 18.09 -8.53
C ILE A 143 -0.08 18.30 -9.22
N GLY A 144 0.24 17.52 -10.26
CA GLY A 144 1.50 17.64 -11.00
C GLY A 144 1.70 19.01 -11.64
N VAL A 145 0.67 19.52 -12.34
CA VAL A 145 0.72 20.87 -12.98
C VAL A 145 0.86 21.97 -11.93
N SER A 146 0.08 21.91 -10.84
CA SER A 146 0.16 22.91 -9.76
C SER A 146 1.53 22.90 -9.08
N THR A 147 2.10 21.71 -8.89
CA THR A 147 3.42 21.54 -8.26
C THR A 147 4.52 22.11 -9.13
N VAL A 148 4.51 21.87 -10.46
CA VAL A 148 5.54 22.45 -11.35
C VAL A 148 5.41 23.97 -11.44
N ILE A 149 4.18 24.53 -11.46
CA ILE A 149 3.97 25.97 -11.41
C ILE A 149 4.55 26.56 -10.12
N PHE A 150 4.26 25.92 -8.98
CA PHE A 150 4.77 26.34 -7.68
C PHE A 150 6.31 26.30 -7.64
N PHE A 151 6.93 25.20 -8.08
CA PHE A 151 8.39 25.08 -8.12
C PHE A 151 9.05 26.09 -9.05
N SER A 152 8.42 26.35 -10.20
CA SER A 152 8.88 27.39 -11.13
C SER A 152 8.79 28.79 -10.49
N GLY A 153 7.72 29.08 -9.77
CA GLY A 153 7.53 30.36 -9.06
C GLY A 153 8.61 30.64 -8.00
N ILE A 154 9.01 29.60 -7.27
CA ILE A 154 10.12 29.70 -6.28
C ILE A 154 11.49 29.44 -6.89
N LYS A 155 11.59 29.28 -8.21
CA LYS A 155 12.82 28.99 -8.96
C LYS A 155 13.55 27.71 -8.48
N LEU A 156 12.81 26.70 -8.02
CA LEU A 156 13.37 25.40 -7.66
C LEU A 156 13.70 24.64 -8.96
N PRO A 157 14.96 24.19 -9.17
CA PRO A 157 15.31 23.42 -10.35
C PRO A 157 14.62 22.06 -10.34
N LEU A 158 14.06 21.66 -11.49
CA LEU A 158 13.45 20.37 -11.67
C LEU A 158 14.51 19.25 -11.70
N GLY A 159 14.25 18.15 -11.01
CA GLY A 159 15.19 17.03 -10.88
C GLY A 159 14.78 16.04 -9.80
N LEU A 160 15.72 15.27 -9.25
CA LEU A 160 15.43 14.28 -8.21
C LEU A 160 14.82 14.92 -6.95
N PHE A 161 15.27 16.13 -6.57
CA PHE A 161 14.77 16.81 -5.39
C PHE A 161 13.32 17.30 -5.58
N SER A 162 12.97 17.83 -6.74
CA SER A 162 11.57 18.26 -7.02
C SER A 162 10.62 17.05 -7.04
N ILE A 163 11.05 15.90 -7.59
CA ILE A 163 10.26 14.67 -7.54
C ILE A 163 10.09 14.22 -6.09
N PHE A 164 11.18 14.15 -5.32
CA PHE A 164 11.15 13.80 -3.91
C PHE A 164 10.18 14.67 -3.11
N ALA A 165 10.24 15.99 -3.28
CA ALA A 165 9.36 16.93 -2.58
C ALA A 165 7.89 16.76 -2.98
N ALA A 166 7.62 16.60 -4.27
CA ALA A 166 6.28 16.35 -4.79
C ALA A 166 5.68 15.05 -4.26
N HIS A 167 6.46 13.95 -4.31
CA HIS A 167 6.03 12.64 -3.80
C HIS A 167 5.83 12.66 -2.28
N THR A 168 6.70 13.36 -1.53
CA THR A 168 6.52 13.54 -0.09
C THR A 168 5.17 14.19 0.22
N THR A 169 4.84 15.26 -0.49
CA THR A 169 3.57 15.99 -0.30
C THR A 169 2.37 15.14 -0.70
N PHE A 170 2.45 14.41 -1.82
CA PHE A 170 1.39 13.55 -2.32
C PHE A 170 1.13 12.34 -1.43
N CYS A 171 2.18 11.69 -0.91
CA CYS A 171 2.05 10.51 -0.06
C CYS A 171 1.57 10.83 1.37
N LEU A 172 1.82 12.05 1.86
CA LEU A 172 1.55 12.44 3.24
C LEU A 172 0.10 12.20 3.70
N PRO A 173 -0.95 12.57 2.95
CA PRO A 173 -2.34 12.32 3.32
C PRO A 173 -2.66 10.84 3.54
N PHE A 174 -2.13 9.98 2.71
CA PHE A 174 -2.37 8.53 2.78
C PHE A 174 -1.72 7.92 4.01
N VAL A 175 -0.48 8.32 4.30
CA VAL A 175 0.22 7.91 5.52
C VAL A 175 -0.51 8.41 6.76
N PHE A 176 -0.89 9.69 6.76
CA PHE A 176 -1.65 10.30 7.85
C PHE A 176 -2.94 9.52 8.16
N LEU A 177 -3.70 9.16 7.13
CA LEU A 177 -4.93 8.37 7.25
C LEU A 177 -4.70 6.98 7.84
N MET A 178 -3.67 6.27 7.36
CA MET A 178 -3.34 4.93 7.84
C MET A 178 -3.00 4.93 9.33
N ILE A 179 -2.29 5.96 9.77
CA ILE A 179 -1.89 6.09 11.18
C ILE A 179 -3.09 6.54 12.03
N LEU A 180 -3.88 7.49 11.51
CA LEU A 180 -5.09 7.96 12.19
C LEU A 180 -6.07 6.83 12.43
N ALA A 181 -6.34 5.99 11.41
CA ALA A 181 -7.21 4.82 11.54
C ALA A 181 -6.68 3.85 12.62
N ARG A 182 -5.36 3.69 12.75
CA ARG A 182 -4.76 2.85 13.79
C ARG A 182 -4.87 3.46 15.18
N ILE A 183 -4.80 4.80 15.28
CA ILE A 183 -5.01 5.51 16.55
C ILE A 183 -6.48 5.40 16.98
N ASP A 184 -7.43 5.47 16.06
CA ASP A 184 -8.86 5.36 16.36
C ASP A 184 -9.25 3.96 16.89
N GLU A 185 -8.49 2.92 16.54
CA GLU A 185 -8.67 1.56 17.07
C GLU A 185 -7.94 1.33 18.42
N PHE A 186 -7.14 2.30 18.87
CA PHE A 186 -6.31 2.14 20.05
C PHE A 186 -7.13 2.36 21.33
N ASP A 187 -6.99 1.43 22.29
CA ASP A 187 -7.60 1.55 23.61
C ASP A 187 -6.80 2.49 24.52
N PHE A 188 -7.29 3.71 24.69
CA PHE A 188 -6.63 4.72 25.51
C PHE A 188 -6.56 4.39 27.01
N SER A 189 -7.33 3.40 27.50
CA SER A 189 -7.24 2.95 28.90
C SER A 189 -5.83 2.44 29.27
N ILE A 190 -5.11 1.92 28.28
CA ILE A 190 -3.71 1.47 28.44
C ILE A 190 -2.79 2.64 28.79
N VAL A 191 -3.08 3.84 28.26
CA VAL A 191 -2.29 5.05 28.57
C VAL A 191 -2.62 5.55 29.97
N GLU A 192 -3.90 5.50 30.37
CA GLU A 192 -4.33 5.87 31.73
C GLU A 192 -3.66 4.95 32.74
N ALA A 193 -3.67 3.63 32.50
CA ALA A 193 -2.96 2.67 33.34
C ALA A 193 -1.44 2.94 33.42
N ALA A 194 -0.81 3.38 32.33
CA ALA A 194 0.60 3.76 32.36
C ALA A 194 0.86 4.99 33.22
N TYR A 195 -0.04 5.98 33.21
CA TYR A 195 0.05 7.13 34.10
C TYR A 195 -0.16 6.74 35.57
N ASP A 196 -1.09 5.85 35.87
CA ASP A 196 -1.31 5.34 37.23
C ASP A 196 -0.08 4.62 37.78
N LEU A 197 0.72 3.99 36.90
CA LEU A 197 2.00 3.39 37.23
C LEU A 197 3.17 4.38 37.29
N GLY A 198 2.89 5.68 37.19
CA GLY A 198 3.89 6.76 37.31
C GLY A 198 4.67 7.06 36.02
N ALA A 199 4.18 6.64 34.85
CA ALA A 199 4.82 7.00 33.59
C ALA A 199 4.67 8.49 33.30
N THR A 200 5.73 9.13 32.85
CA THR A 200 5.67 10.50 32.31
C THR A 200 5.01 10.50 30.92
N GLU A 201 4.49 11.65 30.46
CA GLU A 201 3.89 11.81 29.13
C GLU A 201 4.82 11.29 28.01
N ARG A 202 6.11 11.62 28.09
CA ARG A 202 7.10 11.11 27.12
C ARG A 202 7.28 9.60 27.19
N GLN A 203 7.22 9.00 28.36
CA GLN A 203 7.31 7.54 28.53
C GLN A 203 6.06 6.86 27.98
N ALA A 204 4.88 7.37 28.28
CA ALA A 204 3.62 6.87 27.73
C ALA A 204 3.63 6.96 26.18
N MET A 205 4.07 8.09 25.61
CA MET A 205 4.18 8.26 24.17
C MET A 205 5.13 7.24 23.54
N LEU A 206 6.38 7.17 24.02
CA LEU A 206 7.42 6.36 23.36
C LEU A 206 7.35 4.86 23.68
N LYS A 207 6.85 4.47 24.87
CA LYS A 207 6.84 3.08 25.32
C LYS A 207 5.49 2.37 25.15
N VAL A 208 4.40 3.15 25.03
CA VAL A 208 3.03 2.60 24.93
C VAL A 208 2.43 2.93 23.57
N ILE A 209 2.29 4.22 23.25
CA ILE A 209 1.53 4.66 22.06
C ILE A 209 2.29 4.32 20.77
N VAL A 210 3.53 4.78 20.63
CA VAL A 210 4.30 4.56 19.39
C VAL A 210 4.45 3.08 19.07
N PRO A 211 4.78 2.17 20.01
CA PRO A 211 4.78 0.74 19.74
C PRO A 211 3.41 0.16 19.36
N ALA A 212 2.33 0.66 19.96
CA ALA A 212 0.98 0.19 19.67
C ALA A 212 0.49 0.60 18.26
N ILE A 213 0.88 1.79 17.79
CA ILE A 213 0.54 2.27 16.43
C ILE A 213 1.59 1.89 15.38
N LEU A 214 2.70 1.27 15.76
CA LEU A 214 3.78 0.87 14.84
C LEU A 214 3.29 0.07 13.63
N PRO A 215 2.34 -0.88 13.73
CA PRO A 215 1.79 -1.55 12.55
C PRO A 215 1.14 -0.57 11.55
N GLY A 216 0.46 0.47 12.04
CA GLY A 216 -0.10 1.54 11.21
C GLY A 216 0.99 2.40 10.54
N ILE A 217 2.05 2.73 11.28
CA ILE A 217 3.21 3.47 10.75
C ILE A 217 3.88 2.68 9.62
N LEU A 218 4.12 1.38 9.83
CA LEU A 218 4.71 0.50 8.82
C LEU A 218 3.80 0.34 7.60
N SER A 219 2.49 0.19 7.80
CA SER A 219 1.52 0.13 6.71
C SER A 219 1.49 1.42 5.90
N GLY A 220 1.50 2.57 6.56
CA GLY A 220 1.58 3.89 5.92
C GLY A 220 2.87 4.07 5.12
N PHE A 221 4.01 3.65 5.68
CA PHE A 221 5.30 3.68 4.99
C PHE A 221 5.28 2.82 3.72
N LEU A 222 4.83 1.57 3.82
CA LEU A 222 4.76 0.67 2.66
C LEU A 222 3.79 1.18 1.59
N MET A 223 2.66 1.76 2.01
CA MET A 223 1.72 2.42 1.09
C MET A 223 2.40 3.57 0.34
N ALA A 224 3.10 4.45 1.05
CA ALA A 224 3.82 5.57 0.46
C ALA A 224 4.93 5.11 -0.50
N VAL A 225 5.69 4.06 -0.15
CA VAL A 225 6.69 3.46 -1.06
C VAL A 225 6.02 2.97 -2.34
N THR A 226 4.90 2.24 -2.23
CA THR A 226 4.18 1.71 -3.39
C THR A 226 3.66 2.83 -4.29
N MET A 227 2.97 3.82 -3.70
CA MET A 227 2.44 4.97 -4.43
C MET A 227 3.53 5.76 -5.16
N SER A 228 4.67 5.98 -4.50
CA SER A 228 5.79 6.70 -5.11
C SER A 228 6.49 5.89 -6.21
N LEU A 229 6.54 4.56 -6.10
CA LEU A 229 7.12 3.69 -7.13
C LEU A 229 6.27 3.60 -8.40
N GLU A 230 4.96 3.63 -8.27
CA GLU A 230 4.03 3.54 -9.41
C GLU A 230 3.73 4.89 -10.05
N ASP A 231 4.06 6.02 -9.38
CA ASP A 231 3.75 7.33 -9.90
C ASP A 231 4.48 7.62 -11.20
N PHE A 232 3.68 7.94 -12.20
CA PHE A 232 4.14 8.45 -13.49
C PHE A 232 3.72 9.91 -13.67
N VAL A 233 2.52 10.27 -13.23
CA VAL A 233 1.86 11.51 -13.61
C VAL A 233 2.55 12.71 -12.98
N ILE A 234 2.72 12.72 -11.67
CA ILE A 234 3.38 13.82 -10.95
C ILE A 234 4.83 13.91 -11.40
N THR A 235 5.53 12.77 -11.47
CA THR A 235 6.92 12.70 -11.94
C THR A 235 7.09 13.29 -13.32
N PHE A 236 6.16 13.04 -14.26
CA PHE A 236 6.22 13.58 -15.63
C PHE A 236 6.31 15.11 -15.65
N PHE A 237 5.59 15.79 -14.78
CA PHE A 237 5.59 17.25 -14.70
C PHE A 237 6.79 17.83 -13.97
N VAL A 238 7.27 17.17 -12.90
CA VAL A 238 8.31 17.73 -12.02
C VAL A 238 9.71 17.14 -12.25
N SER A 239 9.86 16.23 -13.21
CA SER A 239 11.17 15.66 -13.56
C SER A 239 12.02 16.66 -14.34
N GLY A 240 13.34 16.54 -14.19
CA GLY A 240 14.35 17.32 -14.90
C GLY A 240 15.44 16.44 -15.51
N PRO A 241 16.47 17.05 -16.11
CA PRO A 241 17.57 16.31 -16.72
C PRO A 241 18.20 15.32 -15.74
N GLY A 242 18.32 14.05 -16.16
CA GLY A 242 18.97 12.99 -15.37
C GLY A 242 18.15 12.41 -14.22
N SER A 243 16.90 12.86 -14.00
CA SER A 243 16.02 12.40 -12.93
C SER A 243 14.92 11.44 -13.38
N THR A 244 15.10 10.79 -14.52
CA THR A 244 14.14 9.81 -15.06
C THR A 244 13.91 8.69 -14.06
N THR A 245 12.65 8.45 -13.71
CA THR A 245 12.21 7.31 -12.90
C THR A 245 11.84 6.12 -13.78
N LEU A 246 11.63 4.95 -13.18
CA LEU A 246 11.29 3.74 -13.94
C LEU A 246 9.96 3.87 -14.71
N PRO A 247 8.85 4.34 -14.12
CA PRO A 247 7.60 4.56 -14.87
C PRO A 247 7.78 5.52 -16.05
N LEU A 248 8.52 6.61 -15.85
CA LEU A 248 8.80 7.58 -16.91
C LEU A 248 9.68 6.98 -18.01
N TYR A 249 10.67 6.16 -17.65
CA TYR A 249 11.50 5.44 -18.59
C TYR A 249 10.69 4.44 -19.43
N VAL A 250 9.84 3.63 -18.78
CA VAL A 250 8.95 2.66 -19.45
C VAL A 250 7.99 3.37 -20.40
N TYR A 251 7.42 4.49 -20.00
CA TYR A 251 6.57 5.30 -20.87
C TYR A 251 7.30 5.80 -22.11
N SER A 252 8.53 6.30 -21.94
CA SER A 252 9.34 6.76 -23.07
C SER A 252 9.62 5.63 -24.08
N MET A 253 9.90 4.42 -23.57
CA MET A 253 10.14 3.24 -24.42
C MET A 253 8.88 2.82 -25.18
N ILE A 254 7.70 2.86 -24.55
CA ILE A 254 6.42 2.54 -25.20
C ILE A 254 6.14 3.53 -26.34
N ARG A 255 6.39 4.81 -26.10
CA ARG A 255 6.15 5.89 -27.08
C ARG A 255 7.04 5.78 -28.33
N PHE A 256 8.29 5.35 -28.18
CA PHE A 256 9.27 5.23 -29.28
C PHE A 256 9.39 3.80 -29.86
N GLY A 257 8.57 2.87 -29.41
CA GLY A 257 8.54 1.46 -29.82
C GLY A 257 8.85 0.52 -28.67
N VAL A 258 7.99 -0.50 -28.51
CA VAL A 258 8.11 -1.46 -27.40
C VAL A 258 9.37 -2.29 -27.55
N SER A 259 10.32 -2.12 -26.63
CA SER A 259 11.48 -3.00 -26.55
C SER A 259 11.12 -4.27 -25.75
N PRO A 260 11.41 -5.48 -26.26
CA PRO A 260 11.17 -6.72 -25.52
C PRO A 260 11.91 -6.80 -24.16
N VAL A 261 12.93 -5.97 -23.96
CA VAL A 261 13.60 -5.80 -22.66
C VAL A 261 12.62 -5.36 -21.57
N ILE A 262 11.56 -4.59 -21.92
CA ILE A 262 10.52 -4.21 -20.97
C ILE A 262 9.71 -5.44 -20.49
N ASN A 263 9.42 -6.37 -21.40
CA ASN A 263 8.73 -7.61 -21.04
C ASN A 263 9.58 -8.45 -20.08
N ALA A 264 10.91 -8.56 -20.35
CA ALA A 264 11.83 -9.24 -19.46
C ALA A 264 11.94 -8.54 -18.08
N LEU A 265 11.99 -7.21 -18.05
CA LEU A 265 11.95 -6.43 -16.82
C LEU A 265 10.66 -6.69 -16.04
N SER A 266 9.50 -6.61 -16.71
CA SER A 266 8.19 -6.82 -16.09
C SER A 266 8.11 -8.22 -15.48
N PHE A 267 8.58 -9.25 -16.17
CA PHE A 267 8.62 -10.61 -15.61
C PHE A 267 9.51 -10.70 -14.36
N VAL A 268 10.72 -10.12 -14.41
CA VAL A 268 11.62 -10.08 -13.25
C VAL A 268 10.99 -9.35 -12.07
N MET A 269 10.29 -8.23 -12.31
CA MET A 269 9.57 -7.49 -11.27
C MET A 269 8.41 -8.29 -10.69
N ILE A 270 7.60 -8.95 -11.53
CA ILE A 270 6.51 -9.83 -11.09
C ILE A 270 7.08 -10.95 -10.21
N LEU A 271 8.12 -11.62 -10.68
CA LEU A 271 8.78 -12.69 -9.92
C LEU A 271 9.33 -12.18 -8.59
N GLY A 272 10.01 -11.02 -8.60
CA GLY A 272 10.52 -10.38 -7.40
C GLY A 272 9.43 -10.05 -6.39
N THR A 273 8.31 -9.46 -6.83
CA THR A 273 7.16 -9.15 -5.99
C THR A 273 6.55 -10.41 -5.38
N VAL A 274 6.39 -11.47 -6.17
CA VAL A 274 5.88 -12.76 -5.69
C VAL A 274 6.82 -13.35 -4.64
N LEU A 275 8.12 -13.38 -4.89
CA LEU A 275 9.12 -13.90 -3.95
C LEU A 275 9.16 -13.11 -2.65
N ILE A 276 9.13 -11.77 -2.72
CA ILE A 276 9.09 -10.89 -1.55
C ILE A 276 7.81 -11.16 -0.73
N THR A 277 6.66 -11.25 -1.39
CA THR A 277 5.37 -11.51 -0.73
C THR A 277 5.37 -12.86 0.00
N PHE A 278 5.88 -13.91 -0.62
CA PHE A 278 6.00 -15.22 0.02
C PHE A 278 6.99 -15.22 1.19
N SER A 279 8.11 -14.50 1.06
CA SER A 279 9.11 -14.34 2.11
C SER A 279 8.55 -13.58 3.31
N MET A 280 7.86 -12.47 3.07
CA MET A 280 7.21 -11.68 4.12
C MET A 280 6.11 -12.45 4.84
N ARG A 281 5.34 -13.29 4.13
CA ARG A 281 4.33 -14.14 4.77
C ARG A 281 4.91 -15.10 5.80
N LYS A 282 6.09 -15.67 5.53
CA LYS A 282 6.84 -16.50 6.51
C LYS A 282 7.26 -15.67 7.71
N PHE A 283 7.80 -14.48 7.48
CA PHE A 283 8.27 -13.58 8.52
C PHE A 283 7.12 -13.14 9.44
N LEU A 284 5.99 -12.71 8.88
CA LEU A 284 4.79 -12.31 9.63
C LEU A 284 4.19 -13.45 10.45
N LYS A 285 4.17 -14.69 9.93
CA LYS A 285 3.72 -15.86 10.70
C LYS A 285 4.59 -16.13 11.93
N ASN A 286 5.90 -15.99 11.78
CA ASN A 286 6.84 -16.19 12.89
C ASN A 286 6.69 -15.08 13.95
N PHE A 287 6.42 -13.84 13.54
CA PHE A 287 6.14 -12.73 14.48
C PHE A 287 4.81 -12.90 15.21
N ALA A 288 3.78 -13.41 14.53
CA ALA A 288 2.47 -13.68 15.15
C ALA A 288 2.48 -14.89 16.09
N ALA A 289 3.38 -15.85 15.85
CA ALA A 289 3.54 -17.03 16.70
C ALA A 289 4.46 -16.79 17.93
N ALA A 290 5.21 -15.68 17.96
CA ALA A 290 6.10 -15.31 19.05
C ALA A 290 5.43 -14.39 20.12
N LYS A 291 4.12 -14.12 19.99
CA LYS A 291 3.24 -13.48 20.97
C LYS A 291 2.28 -14.51 21.58
#